data_f3269df5f2d6c6691a586fcb7e4ae7ee
#
_entry.id   f3269df5f2d6c6691a586fcb7e4ae7ee
#
_cell.length_a   1.000
_cell.length_b   1.000
_cell.length_c   1.000
_cell.angle_alpha   90.00
_cell.angle_beta   90.00
_cell.angle_gamma   90.00
#
_symmetry.space_group_name_H-M   'P 1'
#
loop_
_entity.id
_entity.type
_entity.pdbx_description
1 polymer ?
#
loop_
_entity_poly.entity_id
_entity_poly.type
_entity_poly.pdbx_seq_one_letter_code
_entity_poly.pdbx_strand_id
1 'polypeptide(L)'
;TIAGQTAPSPGITLIRTGLDVRTHDVIVRHIRIRTGVDGQAKRSGWEPDAFNTVSAHRVIVDHCTFSWAIDENMSSSGPRFKGNTPDEWRANTSHDITFSYNLAAEGLADASHPKGEHSKGSLVHDNVTNILFYRNVWAHNVERNPLFKGGVRGSVINNLIYDPGKRAMHYNLMALEWGAQPYQNGQLSAVGNVMRGGPSTDAGLPFMMLGGDGDLEYYEKDNIAVDKFGNLLPMFGRYGETRAKLIRMTKPVAWPAGVAVMPARDLETHILAHAGARPWDRDGDDIRVLFFIAEGRGRIIDDEKEVSAYPAHKPTQAAFVEADWDLTTMEPKSGR
;
A
#
# COMPACT_ATOMS: atom_id res chain seq x y z
N THR A 1 0.92 18.47 -9.53
CA THR A 1 0.11 18.13 -8.35
C THR A 1 -1.31 17.80 -8.76
N ILE A 2 -1.87 16.73 -8.17
CA ILE A 2 -3.31 16.43 -8.17
C ILE A 2 -3.81 16.73 -6.74
N ALA A 3 -4.65 17.76 -6.60
CA ALA A 3 -5.08 18.28 -5.31
C ALA A 3 -6.59 18.00 -5.11
N GLY A 4 -6.95 16.76 -4.76
CA GLY A 4 -8.35 16.34 -4.62
C GLY A 4 -9.12 17.02 -3.48
N GLN A 5 -8.41 17.63 -2.52
CA GLN A 5 -9.05 18.41 -1.45
C GLN A 5 -9.75 19.66 -1.95
N THR A 6 -9.38 20.18 -3.14
CA THR A 6 -10.01 21.36 -3.73
C THR A 6 -11.34 21.07 -4.41
N ALA A 7 -11.65 19.80 -4.64
CA ALA A 7 -12.93 19.40 -5.23
C ALA A 7 -14.08 19.58 -4.24
N PRO A 8 -15.31 19.88 -4.72
CA PRO A 8 -16.49 19.87 -3.86
C PRO A 8 -16.77 18.46 -3.31
N SER A 9 -17.52 18.40 -2.20
CA SER A 9 -17.95 17.11 -1.62
C SER A 9 -18.74 16.26 -2.65
N PRO A 10 -18.54 14.95 -2.68
CA PRO A 10 -17.70 14.11 -1.84
C PRO A 10 -16.23 13.99 -2.31
N GLY A 11 -15.76 14.82 -3.22
CA GLY A 11 -14.41 14.79 -3.77
C GLY A 11 -14.29 14.04 -5.09
N ILE A 12 -13.06 13.67 -5.47
CA ILE A 12 -12.75 12.99 -6.73
C ILE A 12 -12.69 11.47 -6.48
N THR A 13 -13.47 10.72 -7.23
CA THR A 13 -13.37 9.25 -7.28
C THR A 13 -13.21 8.81 -8.73
N LEU A 14 -12.08 8.17 -9.04
CA LEU A 14 -11.88 7.45 -10.30
C LEU A 14 -12.49 6.05 -10.13
N ILE A 15 -13.24 5.59 -11.13
CA ILE A 15 -13.88 4.27 -11.11
C ILE A 15 -13.54 3.50 -12.38
N ARG A 16 -13.51 2.16 -12.30
CA ARG A 16 -13.29 1.25 -13.44
C ARG A 16 -11.95 1.45 -14.13
N THR A 17 -10.97 1.92 -13.42
CA THR A 17 -9.63 2.18 -13.92
C THR A 17 -8.64 2.32 -12.77
N GLY A 18 -7.36 2.39 -13.11
CA GLY A 18 -6.29 2.80 -12.21
C GLY A 18 -5.64 4.10 -12.64
N LEU A 19 -4.63 4.51 -11.90
CA LEU A 19 -3.79 5.68 -12.17
C LEU A 19 -2.32 5.29 -12.11
N ASP A 20 -1.61 5.40 -13.23
CA ASP A 20 -0.16 5.25 -13.29
C ASP A 20 0.54 6.62 -13.26
N VAL A 21 1.54 6.75 -12.42
CA VAL A 21 2.49 7.86 -12.45
C VAL A 21 3.78 7.39 -13.13
N ARG A 22 4.07 7.96 -14.32
CA ARG A 22 5.23 7.59 -15.16
C ARG A 22 6.20 8.76 -15.37
N THR A 23 6.28 9.67 -14.41
CA THR A 23 7.10 10.87 -14.44
C THR A 23 7.59 11.21 -13.03
N HIS A 24 8.16 12.39 -12.86
CA HIS A 24 8.75 12.81 -11.59
C HIS A 24 8.15 14.11 -11.04
N ASP A 25 8.49 14.43 -9.78
CA ASP A 25 8.05 15.64 -9.08
C ASP A 25 6.51 15.74 -9.02
N VAL A 26 5.89 14.62 -8.59
CA VAL A 26 4.42 14.48 -8.55
C VAL A 26 3.94 14.39 -7.10
N ILE A 27 2.87 15.14 -6.82
CA ILE A 27 2.11 15.03 -5.58
C ILE A 27 0.66 14.67 -5.95
N VAL A 28 0.15 13.59 -5.34
CA VAL A 28 -1.24 13.15 -5.48
C VAL A 28 -1.86 13.13 -4.09
N ARG A 29 -2.96 13.87 -3.88
CA ARG A 29 -3.60 14.00 -2.58
C ARG A 29 -5.12 13.92 -2.68
N HIS A 30 -5.73 13.28 -1.67
CA HIS A 30 -7.17 13.32 -1.38
C HIS A 30 -8.07 12.86 -2.52
N ILE A 31 -7.63 11.88 -3.31
CA ILE A 31 -8.47 11.23 -4.33
C ILE A 31 -8.78 9.79 -3.93
N ARG A 32 -9.88 9.26 -4.48
CA ARG A 32 -10.24 7.84 -4.39
C ARG A 32 -10.09 7.18 -5.75
N ILE A 33 -9.65 5.93 -5.75
CA ILE A 33 -9.62 5.08 -6.94
C ILE A 33 -10.30 3.76 -6.56
N ARG A 34 -11.37 3.43 -7.27
CA ARG A 34 -12.17 2.21 -7.08
C ARG A 34 -12.24 1.46 -8.40
N THR A 35 -11.28 0.55 -8.58
CA THR A 35 -11.06 -0.15 -9.83
C THR A 35 -12.21 -1.07 -10.19
N GLY A 36 -12.48 -2.09 -9.38
CA GLY A 36 -13.56 -3.05 -9.55
C GLY A 36 -13.46 -3.94 -10.78
N VAL A 37 -14.36 -4.88 -10.90
CA VAL A 37 -14.40 -5.82 -12.05
C VAL A 37 -14.99 -5.19 -13.32
N ASP A 38 -15.71 -4.09 -13.23
CA ASP A 38 -16.38 -3.42 -14.37
C ASP A 38 -17.19 -4.37 -15.25
N GLY A 39 -17.87 -5.34 -14.65
CA GLY A 39 -18.66 -6.35 -15.39
C GLY A 39 -17.85 -7.41 -16.13
N GLN A 40 -16.54 -7.43 -15.97
CA GLN A 40 -15.69 -8.45 -16.58
C GLN A 40 -15.91 -9.82 -15.95
N ALA A 41 -15.81 -10.87 -16.76
CA ALA A 41 -15.91 -12.23 -16.28
C ALA A 41 -14.69 -12.62 -15.42
N LYS A 42 -14.89 -13.56 -14.50
CA LYS A 42 -13.76 -14.18 -13.78
C LYS A 42 -12.72 -14.72 -14.76
N ARG A 43 -11.44 -14.46 -14.48
CA ARG A 43 -10.28 -14.88 -15.29
C ARG A 43 -10.23 -14.29 -16.70
N SER A 44 -10.94 -13.20 -16.98
CA SER A 44 -10.98 -12.58 -18.31
C SER A 44 -9.66 -11.91 -18.74
N GLY A 45 -8.75 -11.66 -17.81
CA GLY A 45 -7.50 -10.92 -18.08
C GLY A 45 -7.62 -9.41 -17.85
N TRP A 46 -8.73 -8.93 -17.32
CA TRP A 46 -8.84 -7.58 -16.77
C TRP A 46 -8.15 -7.57 -15.42
N GLU A 47 -6.97 -6.91 -15.32
CA GLU A 47 -6.09 -6.97 -14.16
C GLU A 47 -5.44 -5.62 -13.78
N PRO A 48 -6.20 -4.51 -13.72
CA PRO A 48 -5.61 -3.22 -13.39
C PRO A 48 -5.27 -3.07 -11.90
N ASP A 49 -4.11 -2.41 -11.66
CA ASP A 49 -3.82 -1.80 -10.37
C ASP A 49 -4.76 -0.62 -10.12
N ALA A 50 -5.02 -0.29 -8.84
CA ALA A 50 -5.68 0.99 -8.56
C ALA A 50 -4.68 2.15 -8.66
N PHE A 51 -3.49 2.03 -8.09
CA PHE A 51 -2.44 3.04 -8.21
C PHE A 51 -1.06 2.40 -8.36
N ASN A 52 -0.26 2.93 -9.31
CA ASN A 52 1.11 2.48 -9.49
C ASN A 52 2.05 3.63 -9.87
N THR A 53 3.28 3.60 -9.37
CA THR A 53 4.39 4.40 -9.91
C THR A 53 5.25 3.52 -10.81
N VAL A 54 5.52 3.94 -12.04
CA VAL A 54 6.29 3.16 -13.01
C VAL A 54 7.48 3.96 -13.51
N SER A 55 8.70 3.59 -13.10
CA SER A 55 9.93 4.36 -13.39
C SER A 55 9.79 5.84 -12.99
N ALA A 56 9.06 6.10 -11.92
CA ALA A 56 8.81 7.45 -11.40
C ALA A 56 9.73 7.77 -10.23
N HIS A 57 9.97 9.04 -9.97
CA HIS A 57 10.77 9.43 -8.82
C HIS A 57 10.35 10.80 -8.24
N ARG A 58 10.67 11.01 -6.96
CA ARG A 58 10.19 12.17 -6.19
C ARG A 58 8.68 12.31 -6.27
N VAL A 59 7.99 11.23 -5.83
CA VAL A 59 6.52 11.15 -5.82
C VAL A 59 6.02 11.05 -4.39
N ILE A 60 5.02 11.86 -4.06
CA ILE A 60 4.26 11.77 -2.81
C ILE A 60 2.82 11.43 -3.14
N VAL A 61 2.30 10.39 -2.49
CA VAL A 61 0.91 9.98 -2.55
C VAL A 61 0.36 10.01 -1.13
N ASP A 62 -0.49 10.97 -0.86
CA ASP A 62 -0.86 11.32 0.51
C ASP A 62 -2.38 11.41 0.67
N HIS A 63 -2.91 10.80 1.73
CA HIS A 63 -4.34 10.80 2.02
C HIS A 63 -5.21 10.40 0.82
N CYS A 64 -4.91 9.29 0.18
CA CYS A 64 -5.73 8.72 -0.89
C CYS A 64 -6.40 7.41 -0.43
N THR A 65 -7.45 7.00 -1.13
CA THR A 65 -8.07 5.69 -0.95
C THR A 65 -7.99 4.89 -2.24
N PHE A 66 -7.49 3.66 -2.15
CA PHE A 66 -7.36 2.70 -3.24
C PHE A 66 -8.13 1.43 -2.87
N SER A 67 -9.13 1.07 -3.66
CA SER A 67 -9.96 -0.08 -3.36
C SER A 67 -10.33 -0.86 -4.61
N TRP A 68 -10.61 -2.15 -4.40
CA TRP A 68 -11.15 -3.05 -5.40
C TRP A 68 -10.22 -3.27 -6.61
N ALA A 69 -8.93 -3.11 -6.41
CA ALA A 69 -7.95 -3.46 -7.45
C ALA A 69 -8.06 -4.95 -7.81
N ILE A 70 -7.80 -5.25 -9.06
CA ILE A 70 -7.76 -6.64 -9.54
C ILE A 70 -6.35 -7.20 -9.37
N ASP A 71 -5.32 -6.39 -9.56
CA ASP A 71 -3.95 -6.72 -9.14
C ASP A 71 -3.64 -5.96 -7.83
N GLU A 72 -2.82 -4.96 -7.78
CA GLU A 72 -2.47 -4.26 -6.54
C GLU A 72 -3.27 -2.98 -6.30
N ASN A 73 -3.59 -2.72 -5.03
CA ASN A 73 -4.21 -1.45 -4.66
C ASN A 73 -3.23 -0.26 -4.75
N MET A 74 -1.95 -0.44 -4.37
CA MET A 74 -0.99 0.66 -4.29
C MET A 74 0.44 0.14 -4.51
N SER A 75 1.05 0.40 -5.67
CA SER A 75 2.31 -0.22 -6.06
C SER A 75 3.38 0.76 -6.52
N SER A 76 4.60 0.25 -6.60
CA SER A 76 5.76 0.95 -7.13
C SER A 76 6.63 0.00 -7.94
N SER A 77 6.81 0.28 -9.22
CA SER A 77 7.45 -0.63 -10.18
C SER A 77 8.35 0.08 -11.20
N GLY A 78 8.88 -0.69 -12.12
CA GLY A 78 9.71 -0.26 -13.25
C GLY A 78 10.55 -1.39 -13.78
N PRO A 79 11.46 -1.12 -14.74
CA PRO A 79 12.35 -2.14 -15.27
C PRO A 79 13.28 -2.68 -14.18
N ARG A 80 13.42 -4.01 -14.13
CA ARG A 80 14.23 -4.69 -13.11
C ARG A 80 15.73 -4.46 -13.31
N PHE A 81 16.23 -4.52 -14.56
CA PHE A 81 17.66 -4.52 -14.88
C PHE A 81 18.01 -3.58 -16.04
N LYS A 82 17.45 -2.38 -16.08
CA LYS A 82 17.80 -1.38 -17.08
C LYS A 82 19.10 -0.68 -16.68
N GLY A 83 20.17 -0.95 -17.43
CA GLY A 83 21.54 -0.51 -17.14
C GLY A 83 22.50 -1.66 -16.89
N ASN A 84 23.77 -1.37 -16.61
CA ASN A 84 24.87 -2.34 -16.50
C ASN A 84 25.25 -2.63 -15.04
N THR A 85 24.82 -1.80 -14.11
CA THR A 85 25.16 -1.89 -12.68
C THR A 85 23.92 -1.85 -11.80
N PRO A 86 23.98 -2.40 -10.58
CA PRO A 86 22.87 -2.28 -9.62
C PRO A 86 22.44 -0.84 -9.33
N ASP A 87 23.35 0.13 -9.36
CA ASP A 87 22.99 1.53 -9.15
C ASP A 87 22.23 2.11 -10.35
N GLU A 88 22.59 1.72 -11.57
CA GLU A 88 21.83 2.08 -12.77
C GLU A 88 20.45 1.41 -12.77
N TRP A 89 20.31 0.16 -12.31
CA TRP A 89 18.99 -0.49 -12.18
C TRP A 89 18.09 0.31 -11.24
N ARG A 90 18.62 0.74 -10.09
CA ARG A 90 17.90 1.56 -9.10
C ARG A 90 17.53 2.94 -9.64
N ALA A 91 18.40 3.57 -10.40
CA ALA A 91 18.14 4.88 -11.01
C ALA A 91 17.11 4.82 -12.16
N ASN A 92 16.89 3.65 -12.76
CA ASN A 92 15.96 3.47 -13.89
C ASN A 92 14.61 2.86 -13.51
N THR A 93 14.45 2.42 -12.27
CA THR A 93 13.13 2.01 -11.72
C THR A 93 12.56 3.12 -10.84
N SER A 94 11.42 2.90 -10.20
CA SER A 94 10.87 3.89 -9.28
C SER A 94 11.75 4.08 -8.05
N HIS A 95 11.96 5.32 -7.62
CA HIS A 95 12.72 5.66 -6.42
C HIS A 95 12.27 6.98 -5.80
N ASP A 96 12.63 7.24 -4.54
CA ASP A 96 12.20 8.44 -3.80
C ASP A 96 10.67 8.58 -3.80
N ILE A 97 9.98 7.53 -3.35
CA ILE A 97 8.52 7.45 -3.31
C ILE A 97 8.05 7.48 -1.86
N THR A 98 7.07 8.33 -1.58
CA THR A 98 6.38 8.34 -0.28
C THR A 98 4.91 8.06 -0.46
N PHE A 99 4.44 7.03 0.23
CA PHE A 99 3.03 6.75 0.45
C PHE A 99 2.69 7.08 1.90
N SER A 100 1.80 8.05 2.14
CA SER A 100 1.44 8.47 3.49
C SER A 100 -0.06 8.60 3.69
N TYR A 101 -0.54 8.12 4.83
CA TYR A 101 -1.94 8.19 5.24
C TYR A 101 -2.96 7.63 4.22
N ASN A 102 -2.55 6.72 3.35
CA ASN A 102 -3.47 6.12 2.39
C ASN A 102 -4.24 4.96 3.02
N LEU A 103 -5.43 4.70 2.48
CA LEU A 103 -6.22 3.50 2.73
C LEU A 103 -6.18 2.60 1.48
N ALA A 104 -5.53 1.45 1.57
CA ALA A 104 -5.45 0.43 0.52
C ALA A 104 -6.26 -0.80 0.94
N ALA A 105 -7.49 -0.94 0.47
CA ALA A 105 -8.42 -1.91 1.02
C ALA A 105 -9.21 -2.70 -0.02
N GLU A 106 -9.61 -3.90 0.38
CA GLU A 106 -10.57 -4.72 -0.37
C GLU A 106 -10.14 -4.97 -1.83
N GLY A 107 -8.86 -5.28 -2.06
CA GLY A 107 -8.45 -5.84 -3.35
C GLY A 107 -9.27 -7.10 -3.63
N LEU A 108 -9.79 -7.26 -4.87
CA LEU A 108 -10.72 -8.33 -5.18
C LEU A 108 -10.01 -9.68 -5.35
N ALA A 109 -10.50 -10.72 -4.68
CA ALA A 109 -9.80 -12.00 -4.60
C ALA A 109 -10.08 -12.93 -5.78
N ASP A 110 -11.26 -13.51 -5.89
CA ASP A 110 -11.61 -14.41 -6.98
C ASP A 110 -12.36 -13.68 -8.12
N ALA A 111 -11.65 -12.75 -8.75
CA ALA A 111 -12.19 -11.81 -9.74
C ALA A 111 -11.67 -12.09 -11.17
N SER A 112 -11.47 -11.06 -11.97
CA SER A 112 -11.10 -11.14 -13.38
C SER A 112 -9.62 -11.44 -13.65
N HIS A 113 -8.76 -11.43 -12.62
CA HIS A 113 -7.32 -11.69 -12.77
C HIS A 113 -7.05 -13.10 -13.32
N PRO A 114 -6.20 -13.27 -14.39
CA PRO A 114 -6.05 -14.54 -15.11
C PRO A 114 -5.32 -15.62 -14.28
N LYS A 115 -4.48 -15.23 -13.33
CA LYS A 115 -3.72 -16.16 -12.45
C LYS A 115 -4.55 -16.76 -11.30
N GLY A 116 -5.79 -16.36 -11.14
CA GLY A 116 -6.63 -16.87 -10.07
C GLY A 116 -6.78 -15.90 -8.90
N GLU A 117 -6.90 -16.45 -7.68
CA GLU A 117 -7.05 -15.66 -6.47
C GLU A 117 -5.97 -14.59 -6.37
N HIS A 118 -6.40 -13.35 -6.25
CA HIS A 118 -5.50 -12.21 -6.16
C HIS A 118 -5.73 -11.42 -4.88
N SER A 119 -6.29 -10.20 -4.92
CA SER A 119 -6.44 -9.34 -3.74
C SER A 119 -5.11 -8.95 -3.11
N LYS A 120 -4.42 -8.02 -3.76
CA LYS A 120 -3.07 -7.59 -3.34
C LYS A 120 -3.10 -6.16 -2.80
N GLY A 121 -2.42 -5.95 -1.66
CA GLY A 121 -2.28 -4.62 -1.09
C GLY A 121 -1.30 -3.75 -1.89
N SER A 122 -0.02 -4.10 -1.88
CA SER A 122 1.04 -3.30 -2.51
C SER A 122 2.20 -4.15 -2.99
N LEU A 123 2.64 -3.95 -4.22
CA LEU A 123 3.90 -4.49 -4.73
C LEU A 123 4.97 -3.39 -4.78
N VAL A 124 6.11 -3.63 -4.16
CA VAL A 124 7.34 -2.88 -4.38
C VAL A 124 8.27 -3.75 -5.20
N HIS A 125 8.39 -3.43 -6.48
CA HIS A 125 9.11 -4.25 -7.44
C HIS A 125 10.63 -4.21 -7.22
N ASP A 126 11.37 -5.15 -7.84
CA ASP A 126 12.82 -5.29 -7.67
C ASP A 126 13.56 -3.97 -7.88
N ASN A 127 14.57 -3.74 -7.05
CA ASN A 127 15.46 -2.59 -7.08
C ASN A 127 14.83 -1.21 -6.80
N VAL A 128 13.55 -1.11 -6.50
CA VAL A 128 12.94 0.14 -6.02
C VAL A 128 13.64 0.59 -4.74
N THR A 129 14.00 1.88 -4.66
CA THR A 129 14.77 2.42 -3.53
C THR A 129 14.19 3.70 -2.96
N ASN A 130 14.54 4.02 -1.71
CA ASN A 130 14.04 5.18 -0.99
C ASN A 130 12.51 5.23 -0.99
N ILE A 131 11.87 4.05 -0.81
CA ILE A 131 10.42 4.00 -0.66
C ILE A 131 10.05 4.07 0.81
N LEU A 132 9.08 4.91 1.12
CA LEU A 132 8.54 5.10 2.46
C LEU A 132 7.03 4.80 2.46
N PHE A 133 6.62 3.84 3.26
CA PHE A 133 5.23 3.70 3.68
C PHE A 133 5.07 4.28 5.08
N TYR A 134 4.29 5.34 5.22
CA TYR A 134 4.14 6.09 6.46
C TYR A 134 2.68 6.30 6.81
N ARG A 135 2.24 5.66 7.90
CA ARG A 135 0.87 5.81 8.41
C ARG A 135 -0.21 5.44 7.38
N ASN A 136 0.01 4.38 6.62
CA ASN A 136 -1.02 3.83 5.74
C ASN A 136 -1.81 2.73 6.44
N VAL A 137 -2.97 2.42 5.87
CA VAL A 137 -3.81 1.29 6.25
C VAL A 137 -3.90 0.33 5.08
N TRP A 138 -3.58 -0.95 5.32
CA TRP A 138 -3.98 -2.06 4.47
C TRP A 138 -5.07 -2.85 5.15
N ALA A 139 -6.20 -3.10 4.48
CA ALA A 139 -7.30 -3.84 5.07
C ALA A 139 -7.95 -4.81 4.07
N HIS A 140 -8.26 -6.01 4.52
CA HIS A 140 -9.00 -7.01 3.75
C HIS A 140 -8.34 -7.36 2.40
N ASN A 141 -7.02 -7.49 2.35
CA ASN A 141 -6.29 -7.98 1.19
C ASN A 141 -5.68 -9.36 1.48
N VAL A 142 -5.73 -10.29 0.53
CA VAL A 142 -5.21 -11.64 0.73
C VAL A 142 -3.72 -11.62 1.09
N GLU A 143 -2.92 -10.81 0.41
CA GLU A 143 -1.49 -10.70 0.66
C GLU A 143 -0.88 -9.39 0.11
N ARG A 144 0.44 -9.25 0.20
CA ARG A 144 1.19 -8.06 -0.23
C ARG A 144 0.79 -6.81 0.55
N ASN A 145 0.88 -6.88 1.88
CA ASN A 145 0.54 -5.76 2.76
C ASN A 145 1.77 -5.17 3.51
N PRO A 146 2.85 -4.69 2.84
CA PRO A 146 3.22 -4.81 1.43
C PRO A 146 4.12 -6.03 1.10
N LEU A 147 4.31 -6.33 -0.20
CA LEU A 147 5.39 -7.19 -0.71
C LEU A 147 6.56 -6.33 -1.19
N PHE A 148 7.75 -6.68 -0.75
CA PHE A 148 9.02 -6.14 -1.26
C PHE A 148 9.76 -7.21 -2.06
N LYS A 149 10.16 -6.87 -3.29
CA LYS A 149 10.93 -7.75 -4.17
C LYS A 149 12.45 -7.55 -3.97
N GLY A 150 13.26 -8.31 -4.71
CA GLY A 150 14.71 -8.32 -4.57
C GLY A 150 15.39 -6.96 -4.70
N GLY A 151 16.39 -6.70 -3.87
CA GLY A 151 17.21 -5.48 -3.91
C GLY A 151 16.50 -4.18 -3.49
N VAL A 152 15.24 -4.25 -3.06
CA VAL A 152 14.46 -3.10 -2.58
C VAL A 152 15.10 -2.47 -1.34
N ARG A 153 15.06 -1.15 -1.24
CA ARG A 153 15.46 -0.39 -0.05
C ARG A 153 14.35 0.53 0.40
N GLY A 154 13.82 0.33 1.60
CA GLY A 154 12.68 1.11 2.07
C GLY A 154 12.41 1.03 3.55
N SER A 155 11.42 1.82 3.95
CA SER A 155 10.95 1.89 5.34
C SER A 155 9.44 1.78 5.43
N VAL A 156 8.97 1.06 6.45
CA VAL A 156 7.56 0.86 6.79
C VAL A 156 7.38 1.37 8.23
N ILE A 157 6.77 2.55 8.37
CA ILE A 157 6.76 3.26 9.64
C ILE A 157 5.32 3.63 10.03
N ASN A 158 4.89 3.17 11.20
CA ASN A 158 3.57 3.47 11.76
C ASN A 158 2.40 3.15 10.82
N ASN A 159 2.38 1.98 10.21
CA ASN A 159 1.26 1.54 9.38
C ASN A 159 0.39 0.52 10.12
N LEU A 160 -0.87 0.45 9.76
CA LEU A 160 -1.83 -0.55 10.21
C LEU A 160 -2.09 -1.57 9.11
N ILE A 161 -1.93 -2.85 9.43
CA ILE A 161 -2.33 -3.99 8.58
C ILE A 161 -3.47 -4.69 9.31
N TYR A 162 -4.67 -4.66 8.73
CA TYR A 162 -5.84 -5.30 9.30
C TYR A 162 -6.39 -6.38 8.38
N ASP A 163 -6.75 -7.52 8.97
CA ASP A 163 -7.35 -8.67 8.28
C ASP A 163 -6.58 -9.09 7.01
N PRO A 164 -5.22 -9.23 7.05
CA PRO A 164 -4.49 -9.82 5.96
C PRO A 164 -4.86 -11.31 5.86
N GLY A 165 -5.08 -11.82 4.63
CA GLY A 165 -5.45 -13.23 4.46
C GLY A 165 -4.30 -14.17 4.74
N LYS A 166 -3.42 -14.38 3.76
CA LYS A 166 -2.33 -15.37 3.77
C LYS A 166 -0.96 -14.80 4.11
N ARG A 167 -0.72 -13.52 3.85
CA ARG A 167 0.55 -12.83 4.14
C ARG A 167 0.31 -11.35 4.46
N ALA A 168 0.89 -10.92 5.55
CA ALA A 168 1.00 -9.49 5.88
C ALA A 168 2.18 -8.87 5.11
N MET A 169 3.16 -8.31 5.78
CA MET A 169 4.38 -7.81 5.14
C MET A 169 5.28 -9.00 4.74
N HIS A 170 5.85 -8.96 3.53
CA HIS A 170 6.78 -10.02 3.11
C HIS A 170 7.81 -9.54 2.08
N TYR A 171 8.90 -10.28 1.98
CA TYR A 171 9.99 -10.04 1.04
C TYR A 171 10.31 -11.31 0.29
N ASN A 172 10.58 -11.19 -1.02
CA ASN A 172 11.24 -12.25 -1.78
C ASN A 172 12.08 -11.69 -2.94
N LEU A 173 13.22 -12.34 -3.17
CA LEU A 173 13.96 -12.28 -4.43
C LEU A 173 13.83 -13.66 -5.07
N MET A 174 13.25 -13.73 -6.26
CA MET A 174 13.05 -15.00 -6.96
C MET A 174 14.17 -15.24 -7.98
N ALA A 175 14.91 -16.33 -7.81
CA ALA A 175 16.00 -16.72 -8.71
C ALA A 175 15.58 -16.74 -10.19
N LEU A 176 14.38 -17.26 -10.47
CA LEU A 176 13.84 -17.31 -11.84
C LEU A 176 13.71 -15.92 -12.48
N GLU A 177 13.34 -14.91 -11.70
CA GLU A 177 13.18 -13.54 -12.19
C GLU A 177 14.52 -12.80 -12.32
N TRP A 178 15.51 -13.18 -11.51
CA TRP A 178 16.83 -12.56 -11.52
C TRP A 178 17.79 -13.22 -12.54
N GLY A 179 17.55 -14.47 -12.90
CA GLY A 179 18.39 -15.19 -13.86
C GLY A 179 19.87 -15.20 -13.46
N ALA A 180 20.76 -14.73 -14.35
CA ALA A 180 22.19 -14.65 -14.11
C ALA A 180 22.65 -13.34 -13.41
N GLN A 181 21.74 -12.44 -13.08
CA GLN A 181 22.10 -11.18 -12.43
C GLN A 181 22.54 -11.41 -10.98
N PRO A 182 23.54 -10.67 -10.48
CA PRO A 182 24.02 -10.80 -9.12
C PRO A 182 22.95 -10.31 -8.13
N TYR A 183 22.52 -11.19 -7.21
CA TYR A 183 21.51 -10.86 -6.22
C TYR A 183 21.94 -9.66 -5.37
N GLN A 184 21.00 -8.76 -5.15
CA GLN A 184 21.15 -7.62 -4.27
C GLN A 184 20.32 -7.84 -3.00
N ASN A 185 20.94 -7.64 -1.84
CA ASN A 185 20.20 -7.70 -0.58
C ASN A 185 19.09 -6.65 -0.58
N GLY A 186 17.91 -7.06 -0.08
CA GLY A 186 16.91 -6.10 0.33
C GLY A 186 17.34 -5.39 1.62
N GLN A 187 16.91 -4.15 1.81
CA GLN A 187 17.17 -3.36 3.01
C GLN A 187 15.85 -2.76 3.52
N LEU A 188 15.33 -3.26 4.63
CA LEU A 188 14.04 -2.81 5.16
C LEU A 188 14.14 -2.42 6.64
N SER A 189 13.50 -1.30 6.97
CA SER A 189 13.24 -0.89 8.35
C SER A 189 11.73 -0.88 8.62
N ALA A 190 11.27 -1.67 9.61
CA ALA A 190 9.88 -1.71 10.04
C ALA A 190 9.77 -1.22 11.49
N VAL A 191 9.11 -0.09 11.71
CA VAL A 191 9.09 0.55 13.03
C VAL A 191 7.70 1.07 13.38
N GLY A 192 7.22 0.71 14.57
CA GLY A 192 5.96 1.24 15.11
C GLY A 192 4.71 0.79 14.37
N ASN A 193 4.76 -0.31 13.61
CA ASN A 193 3.60 -0.81 12.86
C ASN A 193 2.72 -1.70 13.72
N VAL A 194 1.45 -1.80 13.35
CA VAL A 194 0.48 -2.72 13.97
C VAL A 194 -0.08 -3.65 12.90
N MET A 195 -0.06 -4.96 13.17
CA MET A 195 -0.82 -5.95 12.45
C MET A 195 -1.89 -6.51 13.38
N ARG A 196 -3.14 -6.45 12.97
CA ARG A 196 -4.26 -7.08 13.66
C ARG A 196 -4.98 -8.04 12.73
N GLY A 197 -5.00 -9.32 13.09
CA GLY A 197 -5.79 -10.33 12.41
C GLY A 197 -7.27 -10.01 12.46
N GLY A 198 -7.98 -10.41 11.44
CA GLY A 198 -9.42 -10.27 11.31
C GLY A 198 -10.11 -11.58 10.92
N PRO A 199 -11.35 -11.51 10.42
CA PRO A 199 -12.12 -12.72 10.06
C PRO A 199 -11.49 -13.56 8.96
N SER A 200 -10.75 -12.95 8.02
CA SER A 200 -10.12 -13.64 6.87
C SER A 200 -8.66 -14.05 7.11
N THR A 201 -8.09 -13.69 8.26
CA THR A 201 -6.65 -13.92 8.52
C THR A 201 -6.38 -15.38 8.87
N ASP A 202 -5.39 -15.99 8.21
CA ASP A 202 -4.89 -17.32 8.53
C ASP A 202 -4.37 -17.39 9.98
N ALA A 203 -4.65 -18.50 10.65
CA ALA A 203 -4.24 -18.69 12.04
C ALA A 203 -2.70 -18.69 12.16
N GLY A 204 -2.18 -17.95 13.15
CA GLY A 204 -0.74 -17.90 13.42
C GLY A 204 0.09 -17.11 12.39
N LEU A 205 -0.53 -16.28 11.56
CA LEU A 205 0.12 -15.51 10.51
C LEU A 205 1.23 -14.60 11.07
N PRO A 206 2.50 -14.71 10.61
CA PRO A 206 3.56 -13.81 11.05
C PRO A 206 3.41 -12.39 10.50
N PHE A 207 3.90 -11.39 11.26
CA PHE A 207 3.96 -10.00 10.81
C PHE A 207 4.82 -9.82 9.56
N MET A 208 6.04 -10.38 9.55
CA MET A 208 6.97 -10.35 8.43
C MET A 208 7.31 -11.76 7.97
N MET A 209 7.24 -12.02 6.67
CA MET A 209 7.58 -13.31 6.07
C MET A 209 8.67 -13.17 5.02
N LEU A 210 9.67 -14.05 5.07
CA LEU A 210 10.77 -14.12 4.12
C LEU A 210 10.59 -15.30 3.17
N GLY A 211 10.67 -15.03 1.86
CA GLY A 211 10.66 -16.03 0.79
C GLY A 211 11.82 -15.86 -0.18
N GLY A 212 11.94 -16.81 -1.13
CA GLY A 212 12.91 -16.73 -2.24
C GLY A 212 14.36 -16.97 -1.85
N ASP A 213 15.28 -16.39 -2.62
CA ASP A 213 16.70 -16.77 -2.65
C ASP A 213 17.65 -15.65 -2.20
N GLY A 214 17.23 -14.39 -2.24
CA GLY A 214 18.06 -13.23 -1.91
C GLY A 214 17.92 -12.77 -0.47
N ASP A 215 19.02 -12.40 0.15
CA ASP A 215 19.10 -12.03 1.56
C ASP A 215 18.39 -10.70 1.86
N LEU A 216 17.95 -10.54 3.10
CA LEU A 216 17.28 -9.35 3.59
C LEU A 216 17.99 -8.79 4.83
N GLU A 217 18.50 -7.57 4.74
CA GLU A 217 18.93 -6.75 5.87
C GLU A 217 17.71 -6.09 6.49
N TYR A 218 17.37 -6.48 7.72
CA TYR A 218 16.11 -6.11 8.35
C TYR A 218 16.32 -5.50 9.73
N TYR A 219 15.83 -4.27 9.90
CA TYR A 219 15.71 -3.61 11.19
C TYR A 219 14.25 -3.55 11.61
N GLU A 220 13.98 -3.94 12.85
CA GLU A 220 12.63 -3.85 13.42
C GLU A 220 12.65 -3.26 14.82
N LYS A 221 11.64 -2.44 15.13
CA LYS A 221 11.46 -1.88 16.47
C LYS A 221 10.01 -1.51 16.73
N ASP A 222 9.51 -1.83 17.93
CA ASP A 222 8.20 -1.41 18.41
C ASP A 222 7.05 -1.75 17.44
N ASN A 223 7.07 -2.95 16.81
CA ASN A 223 5.94 -3.45 16.04
C ASN A 223 5.07 -4.36 16.89
N ILE A 224 3.77 -4.35 16.66
CA ILE A 224 2.78 -5.19 17.34
C ILE A 224 2.10 -6.10 16.29
N ALA A 225 1.97 -7.38 16.60
CA ALA A 225 1.18 -8.31 15.81
C ALA A 225 0.27 -9.13 16.74
N VAL A 226 -1.03 -9.08 16.50
CA VAL A 226 -2.04 -9.81 17.27
C VAL A 226 -3.07 -10.46 16.35
N ASP A 227 -3.64 -11.59 16.80
CA ASP A 227 -4.78 -12.21 16.14
C ASP A 227 -6.08 -11.45 16.44
N LYS A 228 -7.20 -11.93 15.89
CA LYS A 228 -8.52 -11.32 16.10
C LYS A 228 -9.03 -11.38 17.54
N PHE A 229 -8.37 -12.12 18.42
CA PHE A 229 -8.70 -12.23 19.84
C PHE A 229 -7.72 -11.44 20.72
N GLY A 230 -6.72 -10.79 20.13
CA GLY A 230 -5.69 -10.02 20.84
C GLY A 230 -4.49 -10.87 21.31
N ASN A 231 -4.38 -12.14 20.93
CA ASN A 231 -3.23 -12.97 21.25
C ASN A 231 -2.05 -12.58 20.33
N LEU A 232 -0.84 -12.60 20.90
CA LEU A 232 0.38 -12.26 20.16
C LEU A 232 0.64 -13.24 19.01
N LEU A 233 1.00 -12.72 17.86
CA LEU A 233 1.41 -13.45 16.68
C LEU A 233 2.94 -13.41 16.50
N PRO A 234 3.52 -14.38 15.77
CA PRO A 234 4.95 -14.35 15.45
C PRO A 234 5.34 -13.09 14.68
N MET A 235 6.44 -12.45 15.08
CA MET A 235 6.97 -11.29 14.36
C MET A 235 7.66 -11.65 13.05
N PHE A 236 8.11 -12.91 12.91
CA PHE A 236 8.83 -13.38 11.73
C PHE A 236 8.45 -14.80 11.35
N GLY A 237 8.37 -15.05 10.05
CA GLY A 237 8.15 -16.37 9.48
C GLY A 237 8.79 -16.52 8.09
N ARG A 238 8.61 -17.68 7.50
CA ARG A 238 9.09 -18.02 6.15
C ARG A 238 7.96 -18.65 5.34
N TYR A 239 8.04 -18.55 4.02
CA TYR A 239 7.08 -19.19 3.13
C TYR A 239 7.76 -19.73 1.88
N GLY A 240 7.18 -20.79 1.33
CA GLY A 240 7.76 -21.50 0.20
C GLY A 240 9.14 -22.10 0.50
N GLU A 241 9.82 -22.54 -0.54
CA GLU A 241 11.23 -22.93 -0.44
C GLU A 241 12.10 -21.67 -0.36
N THR A 242 12.65 -21.41 0.81
CA THR A 242 13.39 -20.18 1.09
C THR A 242 14.85 -20.46 1.38
N ARG A 243 15.75 -19.95 0.54
CA ARG A 243 17.21 -19.98 0.76
C ARG A 243 17.73 -18.67 1.37
N ALA A 244 16.94 -17.63 1.26
CA ALA A 244 17.26 -16.29 1.76
C ALA A 244 17.59 -16.28 3.26
N LYS A 245 18.58 -15.49 3.64
CA LYS A 245 18.93 -15.24 5.05
C LYS A 245 18.31 -13.93 5.52
N LEU A 246 17.81 -13.94 6.74
CA LEU A 246 17.47 -12.73 7.46
C LEU A 246 18.72 -12.22 8.20
N ILE A 247 19.20 -11.06 7.80
CA ILE A 247 20.33 -10.36 8.42
C ILE A 247 19.73 -9.29 9.34
N ARG A 248 19.69 -9.57 10.65
CA ARG A 248 19.12 -8.65 11.62
C ARG A 248 20.07 -7.47 11.87
N MET A 249 19.56 -6.26 11.61
CA MET A 249 20.32 -5.03 11.76
C MET A 249 20.10 -4.43 13.16
N THR A 250 21.13 -3.84 13.73
CA THR A 250 21.06 -3.15 15.04
C THR A 250 20.72 -1.67 14.93
N LYS A 251 20.79 -1.13 13.71
CA LYS A 251 20.41 0.26 13.37
C LYS A 251 19.50 0.26 12.15
N PRO A 252 18.63 1.26 12.00
CA PRO A 252 17.81 1.39 10.81
C PRO A 252 18.63 1.39 9.52
N VAL A 253 18.11 0.71 8.51
CA VAL A 253 18.60 0.74 7.12
C VAL A 253 17.57 1.44 6.25
N ALA A 254 18.00 2.08 5.16
CA ALA A 254 17.11 2.83 4.26
C ALA A 254 16.15 3.79 5.01
N TRP A 255 16.67 4.50 6.02
CA TRP A 255 15.86 5.34 6.90
C TRP A 255 15.65 6.74 6.32
N PRO A 256 14.41 7.22 6.19
CA PRO A 256 14.11 8.56 5.70
C PRO A 256 14.43 9.63 6.75
N ALA A 257 14.95 10.77 6.30
CA ALA A 257 15.19 11.90 7.17
C ALA A 257 13.88 12.57 7.63
N GLY A 258 13.86 13.07 8.87
CA GLY A 258 12.77 13.91 9.38
C GLY A 258 11.46 13.21 9.72
N VAL A 259 11.38 11.88 9.64
CA VAL A 259 10.16 11.14 9.97
C VAL A 259 10.01 10.95 11.47
N ALA A 260 8.86 11.39 12.01
CA ALA A 260 8.50 11.18 13.39
C ALA A 260 7.85 9.81 13.61
N VAL A 261 8.37 9.05 14.56
CA VAL A 261 7.83 7.74 14.94
C VAL A 261 6.91 7.89 16.15
N MET A 262 5.71 7.33 16.03
CA MET A 262 4.73 7.20 17.10
C MET A 262 4.86 5.82 17.75
N PRO A 263 4.63 5.65 19.07
CA PRO A 263 4.53 4.33 19.66
C PRO A 263 3.44 3.48 19.01
N ALA A 264 3.72 2.20 18.71
CA ALA A 264 2.77 1.33 18.03
C ALA A 264 1.41 1.22 18.74
N ARG A 265 1.41 1.23 20.08
CA ARG A 265 0.18 1.17 20.91
C ARG A 265 -0.79 2.33 20.66
N ASP A 266 -0.29 3.48 20.19
CA ASP A 266 -1.09 4.69 19.99
C ASP A 266 -1.55 4.83 18.52
N LEU A 267 -1.05 3.94 17.65
CA LEU A 267 -1.21 4.05 16.20
C LEU A 267 -2.65 3.89 15.74
N GLU A 268 -3.36 2.86 16.21
CA GLU A 268 -4.67 2.50 15.62
C GLU A 268 -5.68 3.63 15.77
N THR A 269 -5.79 4.22 16.95
CA THR A 269 -6.69 5.37 17.19
C THR A 269 -6.33 6.55 16.28
N HIS A 270 -5.04 6.84 16.15
CA HIS A 270 -4.58 7.95 15.31
C HIS A 270 -4.90 7.69 13.83
N ILE A 271 -4.54 6.51 13.33
CA ILE A 271 -4.60 6.24 11.88
C ILE A 271 -6.05 6.12 11.39
N LEU A 272 -6.96 5.54 12.18
CA LEU A 272 -8.39 5.46 11.83
C LEU A 272 -9.04 6.84 11.73
N ALA A 273 -8.55 7.82 12.49
CA ALA A 273 -9.02 9.19 12.38
C ALA A 273 -8.50 9.92 11.13
N HIS A 274 -7.29 9.60 10.65
CA HIS A 274 -6.59 10.44 9.68
C HIS A 274 -6.37 9.79 8.31
N ALA A 275 -6.35 8.46 8.18
CA ALA A 275 -6.06 7.80 6.91
C ALA A 275 -7.21 7.86 5.89
N GLY A 276 -6.86 7.69 4.63
CA GLY A 276 -7.78 7.70 3.49
C GLY A 276 -8.04 9.08 2.91
N ALA A 277 -8.76 9.09 1.80
CA ALA A 277 -9.10 10.33 1.11
C ALA A 277 -10.05 11.19 1.95
N ARG A 278 -9.69 12.46 2.12
CA ARG A 278 -10.55 13.47 2.76
C ARG A 278 -11.09 13.02 4.14
N PRO A 279 -10.25 12.88 5.18
CA PRO A 279 -10.69 12.40 6.52
C PRO A 279 -11.84 13.23 7.13
N TRP A 280 -11.97 14.49 6.74
CA TRP A 280 -13.05 15.41 7.14
C TRP A 280 -14.34 15.25 6.31
N ASP A 281 -14.28 14.50 5.19
CA ASP A 281 -15.40 14.36 4.24
C ASP A 281 -15.31 12.98 3.56
N ARG A 282 -15.36 11.93 4.38
CA ARG A 282 -15.29 10.54 3.93
C ARG A 282 -16.59 10.14 3.27
N ASP A 283 -16.50 9.35 2.20
CA ASP A 283 -17.68 8.71 1.62
C ASP A 283 -18.08 7.45 2.39
N GLY A 284 -19.21 6.85 2.00
CA GLY A 284 -19.78 5.70 2.69
C GLY A 284 -18.88 4.48 2.73
N ASP A 285 -18.04 4.26 1.70
CA ASP A 285 -17.12 3.12 1.66
C ASP A 285 -15.92 3.30 2.57
N ASP A 286 -15.31 4.48 2.56
CA ASP A 286 -14.21 4.79 3.48
C ASP A 286 -14.69 4.68 4.93
N ILE A 287 -15.89 5.20 5.24
CA ILE A 287 -16.52 5.07 6.57
C ILE A 287 -16.74 3.59 6.92
N ARG A 288 -17.28 2.79 6.01
CA ARG A 288 -17.58 1.37 6.22
C ARG A 288 -16.30 0.57 6.52
N VAL A 289 -15.25 0.74 5.71
CA VAL A 289 -13.99 0.01 5.89
C VAL A 289 -13.35 0.38 7.24
N LEU A 290 -13.26 1.67 7.56
CA LEU A 290 -12.65 2.11 8.82
C LEU A 290 -13.49 1.69 10.04
N PHE A 291 -14.81 1.70 9.93
CA PHE A 291 -15.72 1.14 10.95
C PHE A 291 -15.49 -0.36 11.14
N PHE A 292 -15.37 -1.13 10.05
CA PHE A 292 -15.10 -2.58 10.14
C PHE A 292 -13.74 -2.85 10.82
N ILE A 293 -12.73 -2.06 10.53
CA ILE A 293 -11.45 -2.15 11.23
C ILE A 293 -11.65 -1.91 12.73
N ALA A 294 -12.32 -0.82 13.12
CA ALA A 294 -12.55 -0.47 14.53
C ALA A 294 -13.28 -1.60 15.28
N GLU A 295 -14.30 -2.19 14.66
CA GLU A 295 -15.16 -3.23 15.25
C GLU A 295 -14.61 -4.67 15.09
N GLY A 296 -13.44 -4.87 14.47
CA GLY A 296 -12.92 -6.21 14.22
C GLY A 296 -13.74 -7.02 13.20
N ARG A 297 -14.34 -6.36 12.22
CA ARG A 297 -15.30 -6.91 11.24
C ARG A 297 -14.78 -6.80 9.82
N GLY A 298 -15.63 -7.14 8.86
CA GLY A 298 -15.30 -7.11 7.43
C GLY A 298 -14.72 -8.44 6.96
N ARG A 299 -14.34 -8.51 5.71
CA ARG A 299 -13.74 -9.70 5.10
C ARG A 299 -13.10 -9.37 3.76
N ILE A 300 -12.28 -10.27 3.24
CA ILE A 300 -11.85 -10.28 1.84
C ILE A 300 -13.06 -10.57 0.95
N ILE A 301 -13.15 -9.87 -0.18
CA ILE A 301 -14.29 -9.94 -1.12
C ILE A 301 -13.82 -10.28 -2.54
N ASP A 302 -14.73 -10.77 -3.38
CA ASP A 302 -14.47 -11.15 -4.77
C ASP A 302 -15.02 -10.14 -5.79
N ASP A 303 -16.02 -9.35 -5.39
CA ASP A 303 -16.71 -8.39 -6.27
C ASP A 303 -17.13 -7.15 -5.43
N GLU A 304 -16.99 -5.96 -6.00
CA GLU A 304 -17.41 -4.71 -5.36
C GLU A 304 -18.88 -4.67 -5.01
N LYS A 305 -19.70 -5.47 -5.67
CA LYS A 305 -21.15 -5.58 -5.39
C LYS A 305 -21.48 -6.31 -4.09
N GLU A 306 -20.51 -7.03 -3.52
CA GLU A 306 -20.69 -7.66 -2.21
C GLU A 306 -20.77 -6.64 -1.06
N VAL A 307 -20.39 -5.41 -1.32
CA VAL A 307 -20.37 -4.32 -0.34
C VAL A 307 -21.26 -3.15 -0.76
N SER A 308 -20.94 -2.36 -1.75
CA SER A 308 -21.68 -1.13 -2.11
C SER A 308 -21.83 -0.92 -3.60
N ALA A 309 -21.04 -1.61 -4.42
CA ALA A 309 -20.84 -1.32 -5.84
C ALA A 309 -20.30 0.10 -6.10
N TYR A 310 -20.15 0.49 -7.37
CA TYR A 310 -19.61 1.79 -7.71
C TYR A 310 -20.51 2.95 -7.22
N PRO A 311 -19.91 4.03 -6.69
CA PRO A 311 -20.68 5.17 -6.25
C PRO A 311 -21.42 5.83 -7.42
N ALA A 312 -22.73 6.06 -7.23
CA ALA A 312 -23.60 6.72 -8.21
C ALA A 312 -23.81 8.20 -7.84
N HIS A 313 -22.72 8.96 -7.79
CA HIS A 313 -22.81 10.39 -7.53
C HIS A 313 -23.10 11.16 -8.81
N LYS A 314 -23.96 12.16 -8.71
CA LYS A 314 -24.09 13.15 -9.79
C LYS A 314 -22.81 13.98 -9.88
N PRO A 315 -22.29 14.21 -11.10
CA PRO A 315 -21.15 15.09 -11.25
C PRO A 315 -21.46 16.47 -10.64
N THR A 316 -20.53 16.96 -9.84
CA THR A 316 -20.59 18.32 -9.28
C THR A 316 -19.51 19.16 -9.93
N GLN A 317 -19.81 20.43 -10.18
CA GLN A 317 -18.85 21.40 -10.68
C GLN A 317 -18.85 22.62 -9.76
N ALA A 318 -17.68 23.00 -9.32
CA ALA A 318 -17.47 24.27 -8.63
C ALA A 318 -16.29 24.97 -9.28
N ALA A 319 -16.38 26.27 -9.48
CA ALA A 319 -15.26 27.05 -9.93
C ALA A 319 -14.14 27.00 -8.87
N PHE A 320 -12.91 26.76 -9.30
CA PHE A 320 -11.76 26.90 -8.42
C PHE A 320 -11.50 28.39 -8.19
N VAL A 321 -11.57 28.83 -6.93
CA VAL A 321 -11.29 30.18 -6.51
C VAL A 321 -9.92 30.21 -5.86
N GLU A 322 -8.90 30.58 -6.62
CA GLU A 322 -7.49 30.57 -6.19
C GLU A 322 -7.26 31.33 -4.87
N ALA A 323 -7.98 32.45 -4.68
CA ALA A 323 -7.88 33.28 -3.48
C ALA A 323 -8.21 32.55 -2.18
N ASP A 324 -9.01 31.46 -2.24
CA ASP A 324 -9.45 30.66 -1.08
C ASP A 324 -8.38 29.64 -0.62
N TRP A 325 -7.32 29.46 -1.38
CA TRP A 325 -6.33 28.39 -1.16
C TRP A 325 -4.91 28.93 -0.99
N ASP A 326 -4.15 28.30 -0.11
CA ASP A 326 -2.69 28.43 -0.12
C ASP A 326 -2.14 27.51 -1.23
N LEU A 327 -1.64 28.10 -2.30
CA LEU A 327 -1.15 27.34 -3.46
C LEU A 327 0.14 26.56 -3.20
N THR A 328 0.83 26.82 -2.10
CA THR A 328 2.03 26.07 -1.70
C THR A 328 1.66 24.76 -1.00
N THR A 329 0.72 24.82 -0.08
CA THR A 329 0.26 23.67 0.70
C THR A 329 -0.98 23.02 0.11
N MET A 330 -1.71 23.71 -0.73
CA MET A 330 -3.05 23.37 -1.26
C MET A 330 -4.07 23.16 -0.15
N GLU A 331 -3.93 23.91 0.93
CA GLU A 331 -4.89 23.95 2.04
C GLU A 331 -5.80 25.17 1.94
N PRO A 332 -7.05 25.07 2.42
CA PRO A 332 -7.93 26.25 2.43
C PRO A 332 -7.38 27.31 3.38
N LYS A 333 -7.32 28.55 2.91
CA LYS A 333 -7.10 29.69 3.79
C LYS A 333 -8.29 29.82 4.73
N SER A 334 -8.03 29.97 6.01
CA SER A 334 -8.95 29.91 7.15
C SER A 334 -10.43 30.24 6.88
N GLY A 335 -11.35 29.35 7.28
CA GLY A 335 -12.79 29.63 7.35
C GLY A 335 -13.70 28.70 6.55
N ARG A 336 -13.22 27.55 6.04
CA ARG A 336 -14.07 26.52 5.44
C ARG A 336 -14.01 25.20 6.22
#